data_aa6f3364b75983c66507d65e00f4fab2
#
_entry.id   aa6f3364b75983c66507d65e00f4fab2
#
_cell.length_a   1.000
_cell.length_b   1.000
_cell.length_c   1.000
_cell.angle_alpha   90.00
_cell.angle_beta   90.00
_cell.angle_gamma   90.00
#
_symmetry.space_group_name_H-M   'P 1'
#
loop_
_entity.id
_entity.type
_entity.pdbx_description
1 polymer ?
#
loop_
_entity_poly.entity_id
_entity_poly.type
_entity_poly.pdbx_seq_one_letter_code
_entity_poly.pdbx_strand_id
1 'polypeptide(L)'
;MISSLFEIYDPYSFFCNLGLNWFPVFLVLVLGGFDFWCLNSSVGYLFMHMLYFLVGEFINFYSYNKMKVSMFLFTSLFLFILFMNVLGLVPYVFSCSAHLVFSISFGFPFWMAFIFLSWFNFNIKVFSHLVPLGTPLVLISFMVLIETISSLIRPWSLSIRLMSNMISGHLLMILLGNCGFYLFLVQLILFLFEFFVCFIQAFVFSVLLTLYSSEV
;
A
#
# COMPACT_ATOMS: atom_id res chain seq x y z
N MET A 1 -0.32 -25.41 24.25
CA MET A 1 0.59 -24.25 24.21
C MET A 1 -0.29 -23.02 23.98
N ILE A 2 -0.38 -22.15 24.95
CA ILE A 2 -1.03 -20.85 24.78
C ILE A 2 0.00 -19.98 24.06
N SER A 3 0.00 -20.04 22.73
CA SER A 3 0.80 -19.11 21.93
C SER A 3 0.27 -17.70 22.20
N SER A 4 1.14 -16.76 22.47
CA SER A 4 0.72 -15.37 22.62
C SER A 4 0.10 -14.91 21.29
N LEU A 5 -0.99 -14.14 21.33
CA LEU A 5 -1.69 -13.64 20.13
C LEU A 5 -0.75 -12.92 19.14
N PHE A 6 0.38 -12.41 19.63
CA PHE A 6 1.38 -11.69 18.84
C PHE A 6 2.50 -12.57 18.28
N GLU A 7 2.60 -13.84 18.68
CA GLU A 7 3.64 -14.76 18.18
C GLU A 7 3.54 -15.01 16.67
N ILE A 8 2.34 -14.82 16.09
CA ILE A 8 2.10 -14.94 14.65
C ILE A 8 2.86 -13.88 13.85
N TYR A 9 3.17 -12.74 14.45
CA TYR A 9 3.91 -11.65 13.79
C TYR A 9 5.42 -11.77 13.97
N ASP A 10 5.93 -12.82 14.64
CA ASP A 10 7.37 -12.98 14.81
C ASP A 10 8.05 -13.33 13.48
N PRO A 11 9.04 -12.51 13.04
CA PRO A 11 9.73 -12.72 11.78
C PRO A 11 10.70 -13.90 11.82
N TYR A 12 11.02 -14.41 13.01
CA TYR A 12 12.00 -15.49 13.19
C TYR A 12 11.33 -16.84 13.01
N SER A 13 11.87 -17.65 12.10
CA SER A 13 11.47 -19.05 11.98
C SER A 13 12.07 -19.87 13.13
N PHE A 14 11.35 -20.92 13.54
CA PHE A 14 11.83 -21.88 14.55
C PHE A 14 13.14 -22.57 14.11
N PHE A 15 13.41 -22.65 12.80
CA PHE A 15 14.63 -23.22 12.24
C PHE A 15 15.75 -22.17 12.22
N CYS A 16 16.79 -22.39 12.99
CA CYS A 16 18.04 -21.61 13.03
C CYS A 16 17.91 -20.14 13.41
N ASN A 17 16.80 -19.68 13.99
CA ASN A 17 16.56 -18.26 14.31
C ASN A 17 16.81 -17.29 13.14
N LEU A 18 16.62 -17.75 11.91
CA LEU A 18 16.75 -16.95 10.71
C LEU A 18 15.41 -16.29 10.39
N GLY A 19 15.46 -15.05 9.90
CA GLY A 19 14.27 -14.29 9.47
C GLY A 19 13.68 -14.80 8.15
N LEU A 20 13.51 -16.14 8.01
CA LEU A 20 12.99 -16.77 6.79
C LEU A 20 11.52 -16.47 6.53
N ASN A 21 10.79 -16.00 7.53
CA ASN A 21 9.36 -15.64 7.37
C ASN A 21 9.13 -14.47 6.41
N TRP A 22 10.18 -13.72 6.00
CA TRP A 22 10.09 -12.71 4.95
C TRP A 22 10.04 -13.27 3.51
N PHE A 23 10.12 -14.59 3.36
CA PHE A 23 10.06 -15.26 2.04
C PHE A 23 8.83 -14.91 1.18
N PRO A 24 7.63 -14.66 1.71
CA PRO A 24 6.46 -14.25 0.92
C PRO A 24 6.69 -13.00 0.06
N VAL A 25 7.58 -12.09 0.46
CA VAL A 25 7.93 -10.91 -0.36
C VAL A 25 8.55 -11.35 -1.70
N PHE A 26 9.47 -12.31 -1.66
CA PHE A 26 10.08 -12.87 -2.88
C PHE A 26 9.07 -13.67 -3.69
N LEU A 27 8.16 -14.38 -3.03
CA LEU A 27 7.13 -15.17 -3.69
C LEU A 27 6.21 -14.28 -4.53
N VAL A 28 5.82 -13.10 -4.04
CA VAL A 28 5.03 -12.12 -4.82
C VAL A 28 5.78 -11.66 -6.06
N LEU A 29 7.09 -11.40 -5.96
CA LEU A 29 7.90 -11.01 -7.12
C LEU A 29 7.94 -12.11 -8.18
N VAL A 30 7.97 -13.37 -7.76
CA VAL A 30 7.95 -14.52 -8.68
C VAL A 30 6.56 -14.72 -9.30
N LEU A 31 5.48 -14.53 -8.53
CA LEU A 31 4.10 -14.62 -9.02
C LEU A 31 3.75 -13.51 -10.02
N GLY A 32 4.47 -12.38 -9.99
CA GLY A 32 4.32 -11.28 -10.94
C GLY A 32 4.56 -11.65 -12.42
N GLY A 33 4.90 -12.91 -12.68
CA GLY A 33 4.80 -13.59 -13.96
C GLY A 33 5.85 -13.16 -14.98
N PHE A 34 6.67 -14.11 -15.35
CA PHE A 34 7.43 -14.03 -16.59
C PHE A 34 6.63 -14.77 -17.67
N ASP A 35 5.85 -14.04 -18.44
CA ASP A 35 5.20 -14.60 -19.63
C ASP A 35 6.26 -14.84 -20.71
N PHE A 36 6.96 -15.95 -20.62
CA PHE A 36 7.93 -16.38 -21.64
C PHE A 36 7.25 -16.92 -22.92
N TRP A 37 5.94 -17.21 -22.86
CA TRP A 37 5.19 -17.83 -23.94
C TRP A 37 4.15 -16.86 -24.48
N CYS A 38 4.08 -16.74 -25.79
CA CYS A 38 3.10 -15.88 -26.48
C CYS A 38 1.64 -16.34 -26.36
N LEU A 39 1.39 -17.55 -25.85
CA LEU A 39 0.06 -18.10 -25.68
C LEU A 39 -0.41 -17.82 -24.25
N ASN A 40 -1.22 -16.78 -24.11
CA ASN A 40 -1.88 -16.48 -22.83
C ASN A 40 -2.96 -17.53 -22.54
N SER A 41 -2.92 -18.09 -21.32
CA SER A 41 -4.03 -18.86 -20.78
C SER A 41 -5.27 -17.95 -20.61
N SER A 42 -6.47 -18.54 -20.53
CA SER A 42 -7.70 -17.77 -20.26
C SER A 42 -7.60 -16.91 -18.99
N VAL A 43 -6.91 -17.43 -17.97
CA VAL A 43 -6.64 -16.70 -16.71
C VAL A 43 -5.68 -15.53 -16.94
N GLY A 44 -4.62 -15.72 -17.74
CA GLY A 44 -3.70 -14.65 -18.12
C GLY A 44 -4.40 -13.52 -18.89
N TYR A 45 -5.32 -13.87 -19.77
CA TYR A 45 -6.13 -12.88 -20.50
C TYR A 45 -7.01 -12.05 -19.59
N LEU A 46 -7.70 -12.67 -18.63
CA LEU A 46 -8.49 -11.96 -17.60
C LEU A 46 -7.62 -11.03 -16.76
N PHE A 47 -6.44 -11.50 -16.35
CA PHE A 47 -5.49 -10.69 -15.59
C PHE A 47 -5.02 -9.48 -16.39
N MET A 48 -4.66 -9.65 -17.66
CA MET A 48 -4.28 -8.54 -18.54
C MET A 48 -5.42 -7.54 -18.73
N HIS A 49 -6.67 -8.01 -18.86
CA HIS A 49 -7.82 -7.12 -18.98
C HIS A 49 -8.04 -6.29 -17.71
N MET A 50 -7.90 -6.89 -16.53
CA MET A 50 -7.94 -6.17 -15.25
C MET A 50 -6.83 -5.12 -15.15
N LEU A 51 -5.61 -5.43 -15.63
CA LEU A 51 -4.52 -4.47 -15.68
C LEU A 51 -4.82 -3.28 -16.59
N TYR A 52 -5.35 -3.52 -17.79
CA TYR A 52 -5.73 -2.44 -18.70
C TYR A 52 -6.82 -1.53 -18.11
N PHE A 53 -7.78 -2.10 -17.40
CA PHE A 53 -8.79 -1.32 -16.69
C PHE A 53 -8.18 -0.42 -15.63
N LEU A 54 -7.29 -0.96 -14.79
CA LEU A 54 -6.60 -0.19 -13.74
C LEU A 54 -5.71 0.92 -14.33
N VAL A 55 -4.97 0.62 -15.39
CA VAL A 55 -4.18 1.64 -16.10
C VAL A 55 -5.07 2.76 -16.61
N GLY A 56 -6.25 2.43 -17.15
CA GLY A 56 -7.25 3.42 -17.57
C GLY A 56 -7.71 4.33 -16.45
N GLU A 57 -7.99 3.77 -15.27
CA GLU A 57 -8.35 4.57 -14.08
C GLU A 57 -7.21 5.50 -13.65
N PHE A 58 -5.98 5.01 -13.58
CA PHE A 58 -4.83 5.84 -13.20
C PHE A 58 -4.51 6.94 -14.23
N ILE A 59 -4.78 6.71 -15.52
CA ILE A 59 -4.63 7.74 -16.56
C ILE A 59 -5.53 8.94 -16.30
N ASN A 60 -6.74 8.72 -15.78
CA ASN A 60 -7.69 9.79 -15.49
C ASN A 60 -7.20 10.75 -14.40
N PHE A 61 -6.33 10.30 -13.50
CA PHE A 61 -5.74 11.15 -12.46
C PHE A 61 -4.55 11.99 -12.97
N TYR A 62 -3.95 11.61 -14.10
CA TYR A 62 -2.89 12.40 -14.73
C TYR A 62 -3.45 13.30 -15.82
N SER A 63 -3.28 14.61 -15.69
CA SER A 63 -3.52 15.53 -16.78
C SER A 63 -2.56 15.21 -17.93
N TYR A 64 -3.14 14.78 -19.02
CA TYR A 64 -2.60 14.47 -20.35
C TYR A 64 -1.13 14.93 -20.58
N ASN A 65 -0.25 14.03 -20.87
CA ASN A 65 1.00 14.15 -21.64
C ASN A 65 2.37 14.11 -20.99
N LYS A 66 2.58 14.08 -19.68
CA LYS A 66 3.97 14.21 -19.21
C LYS A 66 4.63 12.93 -18.68
N MET A 67 3.90 11.91 -18.22
CA MET A 67 4.57 10.78 -17.55
C MET A 67 3.91 9.41 -17.75
N LYS A 68 3.94 8.86 -18.96
CA LYS A 68 3.50 7.47 -19.21
C LYS A 68 4.27 6.44 -18.36
N VAL A 69 5.54 6.71 -18.06
CA VAL A 69 6.40 5.81 -17.29
C VAL A 69 5.95 5.74 -15.81
N SER A 70 5.51 6.84 -15.23
CA SER A 70 5.06 6.87 -13.84
C SER A 70 3.78 6.05 -13.62
N MET A 71 2.91 5.93 -14.63
CA MET A 71 1.70 5.12 -14.55
C MET A 71 2.01 3.63 -14.37
N PHE A 72 2.99 3.11 -15.12
CA PHE A 72 3.42 1.72 -14.95
C PHE A 72 4.01 1.46 -13.56
N LEU A 73 4.72 2.43 -13.01
CA LEU A 73 5.26 2.35 -11.67
C LEU A 73 4.14 2.26 -10.63
N PHE A 74 3.10 3.10 -10.73
CA PHE A 74 1.98 3.09 -9.78
C PHE A 74 1.10 1.86 -9.92
N THR A 75 0.87 1.38 -11.14
CA THR A 75 0.12 0.13 -11.36
C THR A 75 0.88 -1.08 -10.83
N SER A 76 2.20 -1.15 -11.04
CA SER A 76 3.02 -2.23 -10.48
C SER A 76 3.06 -2.19 -8.95
N LEU A 77 3.11 -1.00 -8.37
CA LEU A 77 3.08 -0.79 -6.93
C LEU A 77 1.71 -1.21 -6.35
N PHE A 78 0.62 -0.83 -7.01
CA PHE A 78 -0.73 -1.27 -6.64
C PHE A 78 -0.81 -2.79 -6.57
N LEU A 79 -0.39 -3.48 -7.63
CA LEU A 79 -0.42 -4.94 -7.71
C LEU A 79 0.45 -5.58 -6.62
N PHE A 80 1.65 -5.04 -6.43
CA PHE A 80 2.56 -5.56 -5.41
C PHE A 80 1.93 -5.49 -4.02
N ILE A 81 1.39 -4.34 -3.62
CA ILE A 81 0.74 -4.18 -2.32
C ILE A 81 -0.50 -5.05 -2.21
N LEU A 82 -1.30 -5.13 -3.27
CA LEU A 82 -2.49 -5.97 -3.30
C LEU A 82 -2.14 -7.44 -3.08
N PHE A 83 -1.17 -7.98 -3.82
CA PHE A 83 -0.73 -9.36 -3.64
C PHE A 83 -0.15 -9.62 -2.26
N MET A 84 0.63 -8.68 -1.70
CA MET A 84 1.16 -8.81 -0.34
C MET A 84 0.05 -8.87 0.71
N ASN A 85 -0.98 -8.04 0.57
CA ASN A 85 -2.11 -8.02 1.50
C ASN A 85 -2.96 -9.29 1.36
N VAL A 86 -3.24 -9.74 0.14
CA VAL A 86 -4.03 -10.96 -0.11
C VAL A 86 -3.28 -12.21 0.37
N LEU A 87 -1.97 -12.31 0.11
CA LEU A 87 -1.17 -13.42 0.65
C LEU A 87 -1.11 -13.40 2.18
N GLY A 88 -1.10 -12.22 2.79
CA GLY A 88 -1.18 -12.10 4.24
C GLY A 88 -2.46 -12.68 4.84
N LEU A 89 -3.59 -12.67 4.11
CA LEU A 89 -4.84 -13.28 4.57
C LEU A 89 -4.85 -14.82 4.46
N VAL A 90 -3.94 -15.41 3.68
CA VAL A 90 -3.88 -16.87 3.56
C VAL A 90 -3.40 -17.47 4.88
N PRO A 91 -4.10 -18.49 5.42
CA PRO A 91 -3.69 -19.13 6.67
C PRO A 91 -2.28 -19.73 6.53
N TYR A 92 -1.50 -19.68 7.60
CA TYR A 92 -0.10 -20.15 7.69
C TYR A 92 0.92 -19.35 6.88
N VAL A 93 0.54 -18.26 6.25
CA VAL A 93 1.46 -17.35 5.58
C VAL A 93 1.73 -16.13 6.47
N PHE A 94 2.99 -15.78 6.58
CA PHE A 94 3.41 -14.60 7.35
C PHE A 94 2.94 -13.31 6.69
N SER A 95 2.24 -12.46 7.44
CA SER A 95 1.74 -11.18 6.96
C SER A 95 2.82 -10.09 7.03
N CYS A 96 3.59 -9.94 5.96
CA CYS A 96 4.64 -8.91 5.89
C CYS A 96 4.09 -7.49 5.99
N SER A 97 2.90 -7.25 5.45
CA SER A 97 2.24 -5.92 5.47
C SER A 97 1.76 -5.49 6.87
N ALA A 98 1.68 -6.42 7.84
CA ALA A 98 1.40 -6.09 9.23
C ALA A 98 2.58 -5.39 9.93
N HIS A 99 3.80 -5.48 9.37
CA HIS A 99 4.96 -4.80 9.92
C HIS A 99 5.06 -3.35 9.45
N LEU A 100 5.18 -2.42 10.39
CA LEU A 100 5.31 -1.00 10.11
C LEU A 100 6.54 -0.68 9.27
N VAL A 101 7.63 -1.41 9.45
CA VAL A 101 8.87 -1.25 8.66
C VAL A 101 8.60 -1.48 7.18
N PHE A 102 7.82 -2.51 6.83
CA PHE A 102 7.46 -2.80 5.45
C PHE A 102 6.62 -1.67 4.82
N SER A 103 5.56 -1.23 5.50
CA SER A 103 4.68 -0.19 4.96
C SER A 103 5.37 1.17 4.82
N ILE A 104 6.25 1.55 5.77
CA ILE A 104 7.05 2.78 5.67
C ILE A 104 8.11 2.67 4.56
N SER A 105 8.73 1.51 4.36
CA SER A 105 9.76 1.34 3.33
C SER A 105 9.25 1.60 1.91
N PHE A 106 7.95 1.50 1.68
CA PHE A 106 7.31 1.90 0.41
C PHE A 106 6.78 3.33 0.44
N GLY A 107 6.05 3.72 1.48
CA GLY A 107 5.40 5.04 1.53
C GLY A 107 6.38 6.20 1.58
N PHE A 108 7.40 6.11 2.43
CA PHE A 108 8.33 7.19 2.67
C PHE A 108 9.28 7.49 1.50
N PRO A 109 9.93 6.50 0.83
CA PRO A 109 10.82 6.79 -0.29
C PRO A 109 10.10 7.41 -1.48
N PHE A 110 8.89 6.94 -1.81
CA PHE A 110 8.13 7.53 -2.92
C PHE A 110 7.76 8.98 -2.65
N TRP A 111 7.30 9.28 -1.43
CA TRP A 111 6.99 10.63 -1.03
C TRP A 111 8.22 11.55 -1.07
N MET A 112 9.37 11.11 -0.54
CA MET A 112 10.63 11.86 -0.63
C MET A 112 11.05 12.09 -2.08
N ALA A 113 10.91 11.09 -2.95
CA ALA A 113 11.23 11.21 -4.37
C ALA A 113 10.39 12.31 -5.04
N PHE A 114 9.09 12.42 -4.72
CA PHE A 114 8.23 13.47 -5.27
C PHE A 114 8.61 14.86 -4.77
N ILE A 115 8.95 15.02 -3.49
CA ILE A 115 9.42 16.30 -2.96
C ILE A 115 10.72 16.72 -3.66
N PHE A 116 11.68 15.82 -3.81
CA PHE A 116 12.93 16.14 -4.49
C PHE A 116 12.69 16.50 -5.96
N LEU A 117 11.84 15.75 -6.68
CA LEU A 117 11.50 16.07 -8.05
C LEU A 117 10.84 17.44 -8.18
N SER A 118 9.92 17.80 -7.27
CA SER A 118 9.29 19.11 -7.27
C SER A 118 10.30 20.24 -7.02
N TRP A 119 11.21 20.03 -6.09
CA TRP A 119 12.27 21.03 -5.80
C TRP A 119 13.23 21.22 -6.97
N PHE A 120 13.65 20.16 -7.64
CA PHE A 120 14.56 20.28 -8.77
C PHE A 120 13.91 20.91 -10.01
N ASN A 121 12.65 20.59 -10.27
CA ASN A 121 11.98 21.04 -11.49
C ASN A 121 11.31 22.41 -11.37
N PHE A 122 10.73 22.73 -10.21
CA PHE A 122 9.84 23.88 -10.05
C PHE A 122 10.01 24.63 -8.71
N ASN A 123 11.23 24.96 -8.32
CA ASN A 123 11.54 25.61 -7.04
C ASN A 123 10.57 26.74 -6.66
N ILE A 124 10.35 27.68 -7.58
CA ILE A 124 9.52 28.87 -7.31
C ILE A 124 8.05 28.50 -7.13
N LYS A 125 7.53 27.58 -7.92
CA LYS A 125 6.14 27.14 -7.84
C LYS A 125 5.85 26.38 -6.55
N VAL A 126 6.76 25.52 -6.10
CA VAL A 126 6.62 24.77 -4.86
C VAL A 126 6.48 25.71 -3.66
N PHE A 127 7.33 26.74 -3.57
CA PHE A 127 7.22 27.72 -2.49
C PHE A 127 5.96 28.58 -2.59
N SER A 128 5.50 28.92 -3.80
CA SER A 128 4.26 29.67 -3.97
C SER A 128 3.02 28.85 -3.59
N HIS A 129 3.02 27.54 -3.78
CA HIS A 129 1.92 26.65 -3.36
C HIS A 129 1.81 26.51 -1.84
N LEU A 130 2.92 26.67 -1.08
CA LEU A 130 2.88 26.63 0.38
C LEU A 130 2.10 27.79 1.00
N VAL A 131 1.87 28.86 0.23
CA VAL A 131 1.14 30.04 0.69
C VAL A 131 -0.18 30.16 -0.08
N PRO A 132 -1.34 29.93 0.53
CA PRO A 132 -2.62 30.12 -0.14
C PRO A 132 -2.85 31.62 -0.47
N LEU A 133 -3.37 31.89 -1.67
CA LEU A 133 -3.63 33.23 -2.17
C LEU A 133 -4.63 33.95 -1.26
N GLY A 134 -4.29 35.18 -0.89
CA GLY A 134 -5.16 36.05 -0.08
C GLY A 134 -4.92 36.03 1.44
N THR A 135 -3.84 35.39 1.92
CA THR A 135 -3.50 35.40 3.34
C THR A 135 -2.84 36.70 3.78
N PRO A 136 -3.22 37.27 4.96
CA PRO A 136 -2.54 38.44 5.52
C PRO A 136 -1.10 38.08 5.93
N LEU A 137 -0.16 39.02 5.74
CA LEU A 137 1.28 38.82 5.93
C LEU A 137 1.66 38.22 7.30
N VAL A 138 0.93 38.60 8.35
CA VAL A 138 1.18 38.10 9.72
C VAL A 138 0.90 36.61 9.86
N LEU A 139 -0.06 36.06 9.10
CA LEU A 139 -0.46 34.66 9.18
C LEU A 139 0.32 33.74 8.22
N ILE A 140 1.11 34.28 7.30
CA ILE A 140 1.84 33.50 6.30
C ILE A 140 2.75 32.46 6.95
N SER A 141 3.53 32.85 7.95
CA SER A 141 4.47 31.96 8.64
C SER A 141 3.78 30.75 9.30
N PHE A 142 2.60 31.00 9.88
CA PHE A 142 1.81 29.95 10.51
C PHE A 142 1.19 28.99 9.48
N MET A 143 0.69 29.51 8.36
CA MET A 143 0.10 28.70 7.29
C MET A 143 1.14 27.81 6.61
N VAL A 144 2.34 28.33 6.35
CA VAL A 144 3.47 27.53 5.83
C VAL A 144 3.83 26.39 6.76
N LEU A 145 3.87 26.63 8.08
CA LEU A 145 4.16 25.62 9.07
C LEU A 145 3.09 24.50 9.07
N ILE A 146 1.81 24.86 9.01
CA ILE A 146 0.72 23.88 8.94
C ILE A 146 0.85 23.04 7.67
N GLU A 147 1.08 23.66 6.52
CA GLU A 147 1.18 22.96 5.24
C GLU A 147 2.39 22.01 5.21
N THR A 148 3.54 22.41 5.73
CA THR A 148 4.72 21.53 5.83
C THR A 148 4.49 20.36 6.77
N ILE A 149 3.84 20.57 7.91
CA ILE A 149 3.49 19.47 8.83
C ILE A 149 2.47 18.53 8.17
N SER A 150 1.44 19.06 7.51
CA SER A 150 0.43 18.24 6.84
C SER A 150 1.04 17.36 5.77
N SER A 151 1.96 17.89 4.97
CA SER A 151 2.67 17.14 3.95
C SER A 151 3.53 16.01 4.54
N LEU A 152 4.17 16.20 5.69
CA LEU A 152 4.93 15.17 6.40
C LEU A 152 4.03 14.06 6.98
N ILE A 153 2.82 14.40 7.45
CA ILE A 153 1.88 13.42 8.02
C ILE A 153 1.32 12.49 6.94
N ARG A 154 1.20 12.92 5.70
CA ARG A 154 0.60 12.13 4.61
C ARG A 154 1.22 10.72 4.44
N PRO A 155 2.56 10.54 4.28
CA PRO A 155 3.16 9.21 4.13
C PRO A 155 3.04 8.35 5.40
N TRP A 156 3.08 8.98 6.59
CA TRP A 156 2.91 8.30 7.85
C TRP A 156 1.51 7.72 8.01
N SER A 157 0.49 8.55 7.77
CA SER A 157 -0.91 8.11 7.88
C SER A 157 -1.23 6.99 6.90
N LEU A 158 -0.64 7.02 5.69
CA LEU A 158 -0.82 5.99 4.68
C LEU A 158 -0.22 4.64 5.11
N SER A 159 1.01 4.64 5.63
CA SER A 159 1.70 3.43 6.08
C SER A 159 1.07 2.83 7.35
N ILE A 160 0.69 3.67 8.32
CA ILE A 160 0.02 3.22 9.54
C ILE A 160 -1.35 2.60 9.21
N ARG A 161 -2.10 3.16 8.27
CA ARG A 161 -3.39 2.62 7.85
C ARG A 161 -3.26 1.20 7.27
N LEU A 162 -2.24 0.96 6.43
CA LEU A 162 -1.99 -0.35 5.85
C LEU A 162 -1.65 -1.37 6.95
N MET A 163 -0.77 -1.02 7.88
CA MET A 163 -0.39 -1.87 9.00
C MET A 163 -1.60 -2.15 9.93
N SER A 164 -2.32 -1.10 10.35
CA SER A 164 -3.40 -1.24 11.35
C SER A 164 -4.54 -2.12 10.86
N ASN A 165 -4.92 -2.00 9.58
CA ASN A 165 -5.98 -2.82 9.00
C ASN A 165 -5.59 -4.30 9.00
N MET A 166 -4.33 -4.63 8.66
CA MET A 166 -3.86 -6.03 8.66
C MET A 166 -3.76 -6.60 10.08
N ILE A 167 -3.25 -5.82 11.05
CA ILE A 167 -3.16 -6.28 12.44
C ILE A 167 -4.55 -6.50 13.02
N SER A 168 -5.46 -5.53 12.88
CA SER A 168 -6.81 -5.65 13.45
C SER A 168 -7.58 -6.83 12.86
N GLY A 169 -7.49 -7.03 11.53
CA GLY A 169 -8.14 -8.14 10.86
C GLY A 169 -7.64 -9.50 11.35
N HIS A 170 -6.33 -9.71 11.38
CA HIS A 170 -5.75 -10.95 11.88
C HIS A 170 -6.08 -11.23 13.35
N LEU A 171 -6.01 -10.22 14.23
CA LEU A 171 -6.35 -10.39 15.63
C LEU A 171 -7.82 -10.80 15.82
N LEU A 172 -8.75 -10.16 15.08
CA LEU A 172 -10.17 -10.53 15.12
C LEU A 172 -10.40 -11.95 14.62
N MET A 173 -9.73 -12.36 13.52
CA MET A 173 -9.84 -13.71 12.98
C MET A 173 -9.36 -14.77 14.00
N ILE A 174 -8.26 -14.51 14.71
CA ILE A 174 -7.71 -15.43 15.71
C ILE A 174 -8.64 -15.51 16.93
N LEU A 175 -9.15 -14.38 17.42
CA LEU A 175 -10.06 -14.34 18.56
C LEU A 175 -11.35 -15.12 18.27
N LEU A 176 -11.94 -14.94 17.08
CA LEU A 176 -13.14 -15.68 16.67
C LEU A 176 -12.85 -17.17 16.47
N GLY A 177 -11.68 -17.53 15.92
CA GLY A 177 -11.26 -18.91 15.75
C GLY A 177 -11.15 -19.68 17.08
N ASN A 178 -10.74 -18.99 18.14
CA ASN A 178 -10.67 -19.58 19.49
C ASN A 178 -12.04 -19.83 20.14
N CYS A 179 -13.11 -19.18 19.68
CA CYS A 179 -14.47 -19.34 20.21
C CYS A 179 -15.19 -20.62 19.76
N GLY A 180 -14.55 -21.42 18.86
CA GLY A 180 -15.08 -22.70 18.41
C GLY A 180 -16.04 -22.61 17.21
N PHE A 181 -16.58 -23.78 16.82
CA PHE A 181 -17.35 -23.96 15.58
C PHE A 181 -18.63 -23.13 15.48
N TYR A 182 -19.20 -22.72 16.59
CA TYR A 182 -20.47 -21.93 16.62
C TYR A 182 -20.35 -20.58 15.91
N LEU A 183 -19.16 -19.98 15.87
CA LEU A 183 -18.92 -18.69 15.23
C LEU A 183 -18.31 -18.80 13.83
N PHE A 184 -18.29 -20.00 13.24
CA PHE A 184 -17.71 -20.21 11.91
C PHE A 184 -18.33 -19.31 10.83
N LEU A 185 -19.65 -19.13 10.85
CA LEU A 185 -20.31 -18.28 9.87
C LEU A 185 -19.90 -16.80 10.02
N VAL A 186 -19.76 -16.32 11.24
CA VAL A 186 -19.29 -14.96 11.53
C VAL A 186 -17.83 -14.80 11.06
N GLN A 187 -17.00 -15.80 11.29
CA GLN A 187 -15.60 -15.80 10.83
C GLN A 187 -15.48 -15.74 9.30
N LEU A 188 -16.38 -16.44 8.59
CA LEU A 188 -16.40 -16.42 7.12
C LEU A 188 -16.81 -15.04 6.59
N ILE A 189 -17.82 -14.40 7.19
CA ILE A 189 -18.21 -13.03 6.82
C ILE A 189 -17.08 -12.06 7.08
N LEU A 190 -16.39 -12.18 8.21
CA LEU A 190 -15.27 -11.32 8.56
C LEU A 190 -14.09 -11.51 7.59
N PHE A 191 -13.79 -12.75 7.20
CA PHE A 191 -12.77 -13.03 6.20
C PHE A 191 -13.06 -12.35 4.84
N LEU A 192 -14.31 -12.41 4.38
CA LEU A 192 -14.73 -11.71 3.16
C LEU A 192 -14.59 -10.19 3.31
N PHE A 193 -14.96 -9.65 4.47
CA PHE A 193 -14.80 -8.23 4.75
C PHE A 193 -13.33 -7.80 4.68
N GLU A 194 -12.43 -8.53 5.33
CA GLU A 194 -10.98 -8.26 5.30
C GLU A 194 -10.41 -8.33 3.86
N PHE A 195 -10.90 -9.27 3.06
CA PHE A 195 -10.51 -9.37 1.66
C PHE A 195 -10.85 -8.10 0.87
N PHE A 196 -12.07 -7.55 1.04
CA PHE A 196 -12.44 -6.28 0.42
C PHE A 196 -11.62 -5.10 0.95
N VAL A 197 -11.34 -5.06 2.24
CA VAL A 197 -10.50 -4.01 2.84
C VAL A 197 -9.09 -4.04 2.23
N CYS A 198 -8.51 -5.19 1.99
CA CYS A 198 -7.19 -5.32 1.33
C CYS A 198 -7.17 -4.69 -0.07
N PHE A 199 -8.23 -4.88 -0.87
CA PHE A 199 -8.36 -4.25 -2.18
C PHE A 199 -8.45 -2.73 -2.07
N ILE A 200 -9.38 -2.24 -1.24
CA ILE A 200 -9.58 -0.80 -1.05
C ILE A 200 -8.29 -0.15 -0.54
N GLN A 201 -7.58 -0.80 0.36
CA GLN A 201 -6.35 -0.26 0.94
C GLN A 201 -5.23 -0.13 -0.10
N ALA A 202 -5.04 -1.15 -0.95
CA ALA A 202 -4.06 -1.09 -2.03
C ALA A 202 -4.42 0.01 -3.05
N PHE A 203 -5.72 0.15 -3.38
CA PHE A 203 -6.21 1.16 -4.29
C PHE A 203 -6.01 2.58 -3.74
N VAL A 204 -6.41 2.83 -2.50
CA VAL A 204 -6.23 4.14 -1.84
C VAL A 204 -4.75 4.51 -1.75
N PHE A 205 -3.87 3.53 -1.47
CA PHE A 205 -2.42 3.78 -1.41
C PHE A 205 -1.88 4.27 -2.75
N SER A 206 -2.17 3.58 -3.83
CA SER A 206 -1.68 3.92 -5.17
C SER A 206 -2.29 5.22 -5.69
N VAL A 207 -3.61 5.44 -5.51
CA VAL A 207 -4.30 6.69 -5.93
C VAL A 207 -3.76 7.90 -5.19
N LEU A 208 -3.53 7.82 -3.89
CA LEU A 208 -2.95 8.94 -3.16
C LEU A 208 -1.54 9.30 -3.65
N LEU A 209 -0.71 8.29 -3.96
CA LEU A 209 0.61 8.53 -4.55
C LEU A 209 0.51 9.15 -5.95
N THR A 210 -0.45 8.70 -6.79
CA THR A 210 -0.67 9.31 -8.10
C THR A 210 -1.12 10.77 -7.99
N LEU A 211 -2.02 11.10 -7.06
CA LEU A 211 -2.44 12.47 -6.81
C LEU A 211 -1.26 13.35 -6.40
N TYR A 212 -0.42 12.89 -5.47
CA TYR A 212 0.77 13.65 -5.06
C TYR A 212 1.76 13.86 -6.21
N SER A 213 1.91 12.87 -7.09
CA SER A 213 2.75 13.02 -8.27
C SER A 213 2.16 13.98 -9.31
N SER A 214 0.85 14.18 -9.33
CA SER A 214 0.17 15.13 -10.23
C SER A 214 0.25 16.58 -9.73
N GLU A 215 0.40 16.78 -8.42
CA GLU A 215 0.61 18.11 -7.81
C GLU A 215 2.02 18.68 -8.13
N VAL A 216 2.98 17.81 -8.46
CA VAL A 216 4.35 18.14 -8.84
C VAL A 216 4.45 18.46 -10.33
#